data_b6ed07d9101c824ffd823560c90c60e6
#
_entry.id   b6ed07d9101c824ffd823560c90c60e6
#
_cell.length_a   1.000
_cell.length_b   1.000
_cell.length_c   1.000
_cell.angle_alpha   90.00
_cell.angle_beta   90.00
_cell.angle_gamma   90.00
#
_symmetry.space_group_name_H-M   'P 1'
#
loop_
_entity.id
_entity.type
_entity.pdbx_description
1 polymer ?
#
loop_
_entity_poly.entity_id
_entity_poly.type
_entity_poly.pdbx_seq_one_letter_code
_entity_poly.pdbx_strand_id
1 'polypeptide(L)'
;MGVFVKMATDSFNVGELALYRGLFAVVVLGVWVLCSHHSFATKHLKEHLLRSLCGTISFLLWFVSLTLIPLSTAMTLGNATPLCMAAIVVIYGLVKKRPTSLVLVCSAIAGFGGVLMIFSPDTNVNLVGAAFALGSSLVTAGSYIQIKALSRLKEPVWRTVFYFSIVNVILGAMLDFCLPETSLETSVGWRDILSLLGMGACGLAAQLCVTRAFDRSNMLVSTILSYSVIVFGILFGFIFFGDAIDLWMVAGTAVIIVTGVISTMSVKKLEEDPDSLL
;
A
#
# COMPACT_ATOMS: atom_id res chain seq x y z
N MET A 1 -7.42 -2.25 -9.24
CA MET A 1 -5.98 -2.37 -9.51
C MET A 1 -5.45 -3.75 -9.14
N GLY A 2 -5.59 -4.25 -7.92
CA GLY A 2 -5.05 -5.56 -7.49
C GLY A 2 -5.44 -6.74 -8.39
N VAL A 3 -6.68 -6.78 -8.89
CA VAL A 3 -7.12 -7.79 -9.86
C VAL A 3 -6.27 -7.75 -11.13
N PHE A 4 -6.08 -6.57 -11.73
CA PHE A 4 -5.27 -6.43 -12.95
C PHE A 4 -3.79 -6.78 -12.71
N VAL A 5 -3.24 -6.40 -11.55
CA VAL A 5 -1.88 -6.83 -11.18
C VAL A 5 -1.80 -8.34 -11.09
N LYS A 6 -2.72 -8.99 -10.35
CA LYS A 6 -2.73 -10.45 -10.19
C LYS A 6 -2.91 -11.17 -11.53
N MET A 7 -3.75 -10.66 -12.43
CA MET A 7 -3.90 -11.21 -13.78
C MET A 7 -2.63 -11.05 -14.63
N ALA A 8 -1.87 -9.99 -14.43
CA ALA A 8 -0.66 -9.71 -15.20
C ALA A 8 0.59 -10.42 -14.63
N THR A 9 0.55 -10.93 -13.40
CA THR A 9 1.69 -11.68 -12.80
C THR A 9 1.98 -13.02 -13.51
N ASP A 10 1.08 -13.51 -14.33
CA ASP A 10 1.28 -14.74 -15.12
C ASP A 10 2.18 -14.47 -16.34
N SER A 11 2.18 -13.23 -16.87
CA SER A 11 2.87 -12.85 -18.10
C SER A 11 4.05 -11.91 -17.88
N PHE A 12 4.05 -11.16 -16.78
CA PHE A 12 5.03 -10.10 -16.50
C PHE A 12 5.68 -10.28 -15.13
N ASN A 13 6.97 -9.94 -15.04
CA ASN A 13 7.67 -9.92 -13.77
C ASN A 13 7.30 -8.67 -12.92
N VAL A 14 7.66 -8.69 -11.63
CA VAL A 14 7.34 -7.60 -10.70
C VAL A 14 7.99 -6.27 -11.10
N GLY A 15 9.19 -6.32 -11.70
CA GLY A 15 9.90 -5.13 -12.20
C GLY A 15 9.15 -4.48 -13.36
N GLU A 16 8.74 -5.28 -14.35
CA GLU A 16 7.93 -4.83 -15.50
C GLU A 16 6.60 -4.22 -15.05
N LEU A 17 5.88 -4.87 -14.13
CA LEU A 17 4.61 -4.35 -13.61
C LEU A 17 4.79 -2.99 -12.93
N ALA A 18 5.84 -2.82 -12.13
CA ALA A 18 6.14 -1.54 -11.50
C ALA A 18 6.51 -0.48 -12.54
N LEU A 19 7.32 -0.84 -13.54
CA LEU A 19 7.75 0.02 -14.64
C LEU A 19 6.55 0.51 -15.46
N TYR A 20 5.71 -0.40 -15.97
CA TYR A 20 4.54 -0.04 -16.79
C TYR A 20 3.54 0.81 -16.02
N ARG A 21 3.27 0.48 -14.75
CA ARG A 21 2.41 1.28 -13.88
C ARG A 21 2.97 2.69 -13.69
N GLY A 22 4.27 2.81 -13.43
CA GLY A 22 4.94 4.10 -13.28
C GLY A 22 4.94 4.90 -14.57
N LEU A 23 5.26 4.26 -15.71
CA LEU A 23 5.31 4.88 -17.03
C LEU A 23 3.95 5.45 -17.44
N PHE A 24 2.86 4.67 -17.25
CA PHE A 24 1.50 5.15 -17.50
C PHE A 24 1.21 6.44 -16.73
N ALA A 25 1.51 6.47 -15.44
CA ALA A 25 1.26 7.63 -14.60
C ALA A 25 2.15 8.83 -14.97
N VAL A 26 3.43 8.60 -15.30
CA VAL A 26 4.35 9.68 -15.76
C VAL A 26 3.85 10.29 -17.06
N VAL A 27 3.43 9.48 -18.02
CA VAL A 27 2.92 9.98 -19.32
C VAL A 27 1.63 10.78 -19.10
N VAL A 28 0.64 10.23 -18.40
CA VAL A 28 -0.66 10.90 -18.21
C VAL A 28 -0.50 12.20 -17.41
N LEU A 29 0.21 12.17 -16.28
CA LEU A 29 0.45 13.38 -15.49
C LEU A 29 1.38 14.36 -16.19
N GLY A 30 2.39 13.88 -16.91
CA GLY A 30 3.31 14.72 -17.69
C GLY A 30 2.57 15.51 -18.75
N VAL A 31 1.75 14.86 -19.55
CA VAL A 31 0.90 15.54 -20.56
C VAL A 31 -0.04 16.52 -19.89
N TRP A 32 -0.70 16.13 -18.80
CA TRP A 32 -1.61 17.03 -18.09
C TRP A 32 -0.89 18.29 -17.56
N VAL A 33 0.30 18.13 -16.96
CA VAL A 33 1.10 19.25 -16.42
C VAL A 33 1.58 20.20 -17.54
N LEU A 34 2.02 19.65 -18.67
CA LEU A 34 2.43 20.45 -19.83
C LEU A 34 1.26 21.25 -20.41
N CYS A 35 0.10 20.61 -20.56
CA CYS A 35 -1.12 21.30 -21.05
C CYS A 35 -1.64 22.35 -20.07
N SER A 36 -1.43 22.16 -18.77
CA SER A 36 -1.90 23.07 -17.73
C SER A 36 -0.86 24.13 -17.34
N HIS A 37 0.28 24.16 -18.01
CA HIS A 37 1.40 25.11 -17.75
C HIS A 37 1.88 25.12 -16.28
N HIS A 38 1.78 23.99 -15.59
CA HIS A 38 2.28 23.85 -14.22
C HIS A 38 3.79 23.55 -14.22
N SER A 39 4.48 23.97 -13.15
CA SER A 39 5.91 23.70 -12.99
C SER A 39 6.16 22.39 -12.25
N PHE A 40 7.04 21.54 -12.79
CA PHE A 40 7.53 20.34 -12.11
C PHE A 40 8.47 20.66 -10.94
N ALA A 41 9.08 21.83 -10.92
CA ALA A 41 10.07 22.19 -9.91
C ALA A 41 9.47 22.22 -8.49
N THR A 42 10.22 21.69 -7.53
CA THR A 42 9.89 21.74 -6.10
C THR A 42 11.10 22.21 -5.29
N LYS A 43 10.84 22.85 -4.15
CA LYS A 43 11.86 23.17 -3.15
C LYS A 43 12.09 22.03 -2.16
N HIS A 44 11.23 21.02 -2.16
CA HIS A 44 11.17 19.91 -1.19
C HIS A 44 11.47 18.55 -1.86
N LEU A 45 12.53 18.53 -2.72
CA LEU A 45 12.86 17.32 -3.48
C LEU A 45 13.22 16.13 -2.59
N LYS A 46 13.89 16.39 -1.46
CA LYS A 46 14.29 15.33 -0.52
C LYS A 46 13.07 14.61 0.08
N GLU A 47 12.04 15.35 0.45
CA GLU A 47 10.80 14.83 1.00
C GLU A 47 10.03 14.03 -0.05
N HIS A 48 9.98 14.52 -1.29
CA HIS A 48 9.40 13.78 -2.42
C HIS A 48 10.14 12.48 -2.70
N LEU A 49 11.48 12.49 -2.70
CA LEU A 49 12.28 11.29 -2.93
C LEU A 49 12.08 10.26 -1.80
N LEU A 50 12.11 10.69 -0.54
CA LEU A 50 11.90 9.80 0.60
C LEU A 50 10.51 9.15 0.56
N ARG A 51 9.46 9.95 0.30
CA ARG A 51 8.10 9.47 0.10
C ARG A 51 8.03 8.46 -1.06
N SER A 52 8.68 8.77 -2.16
CA SER A 52 8.65 7.96 -3.37
C SER A 52 9.38 6.64 -3.20
N LEU A 53 10.54 6.64 -2.55
CA LEU A 53 11.30 5.43 -2.24
C LEU A 53 10.50 4.50 -1.31
N CYS A 54 10.00 5.02 -0.17
CA CYS A 54 9.17 4.22 0.73
C CYS A 54 7.94 3.65 0.00
N GLY A 55 7.24 4.49 -0.77
CA GLY A 55 6.05 4.05 -1.49
C GLY A 55 6.36 3.01 -2.57
N THR A 56 7.44 3.16 -3.33
CA THR A 56 7.82 2.20 -4.37
C THR A 56 8.27 0.88 -3.78
N ILE A 57 9.10 0.88 -2.73
CA ILE A 57 9.51 -0.33 -2.02
C ILE A 57 8.27 -1.07 -1.51
N SER A 58 7.32 -0.35 -0.89
CA SER A 58 6.07 -0.95 -0.45
C SER A 58 5.29 -1.62 -1.59
N PHE A 59 5.17 -0.97 -2.73
CA PHE A 59 4.48 -1.55 -3.89
C PHE A 59 5.20 -2.78 -4.45
N LEU A 60 6.51 -2.75 -4.53
CA LEU A 60 7.30 -3.90 -4.99
C LEU A 60 7.11 -5.11 -4.06
N LEU A 61 7.20 -4.91 -2.75
CA LEU A 61 6.92 -5.96 -1.77
C LEU A 61 5.50 -6.52 -1.91
N TRP A 62 4.51 -5.64 -2.11
CA TRP A 62 3.13 -6.05 -2.31
C TRP A 62 2.92 -6.80 -3.62
N PHE A 63 3.57 -6.40 -4.73
CA PHE A 63 3.51 -7.11 -6.00
C PHE A 63 4.11 -8.51 -5.86
N VAL A 64 5.27 -8.65 -5.20
CA VAL A 64 5.86 -9.96 -4.89
C VAL A 64 4.89 -10.80 -4.05
N SER A 65 4.18 -10.23 -3.08
CA SER A 65 3.20 -11.00 -2.31
C SER A 65 2.08 -11.56 -3.18
N LEU A 66 1.62 -10.79 -4.17
CA LEU A 66 0.56 -11.21 -5.10
C LEU A 66 0.94 -12.39 -6.00
N THR A 67 2.24 -12.60 -6.27
CA THR A 67 2.70 -13.79 -6.99
C THR A 67 2.68 -15.05 -6.12
N LEU A 68 2.77 -14.89 -4.80
CA LEU A 68 3.00 -16.00 -3.86
C LEU A 68 1.74 -16.42 -3.07
N ILE A 69 0.77 -15.50 -2.90
CA ILE A 69 -0.43 -15.74 -2.09
C ILE A 69 -1.71 -15.28 -2.81
N PRO A 70 -2.89 -15.78 -2.39
CA PRO A 70 -4.18 -15.33 -2.92
C PRO A 70 -4.40 -13.83 -2.79
N LEU A 71 -5.18 -13.25 -3.73
CA LEU A 71 -5.47 -11.82 -3.74
C LEU A 71 -6.13 -11.34 -2.45
N SER A 72 -7.09 -12.11 -1.94
CA SER A 72 -7.81 -11.84 -0.70
C SER A 72 -6.88 -11.71 0.50
N THR A 73 -5.95 -12.66 0.67
CA THR A 73 -4.94 -12.67 1.74
C THR A 73 -3.95 -11.51 1.58
N ALA A 74 -3.43 -11.29 0.37
CA ALA A 74 -2.51 -10.18 0.08
C ALA A 74 -3.14 -8.81 0.36
N MET A 75 -4.43 -8.63 0.04
CA MET A 75 -5.18 -7.41 0.34
C MET A 75 -5.38 -7.22 1.83
N THR A 76 -5.70 -8.26 2.58
CA THR A 76 -5.91 -8.17 4.02
C THR A 76 -4.60 -7.82 4.75
N LEU A 77 -3.52 -8.56 4.49
CA LEU A 77 -2.23 -8.35 5.13
C LEU A 77 -1.57 -7.04 4.69
N GLY A 78 -1.65 -6.69 3.41
CA GLY A 78 -1.11 -5.45 2.86
C GLY A 78 -1.83 -4.18 3.38
N ASN A 79 -3.06 -4.31 3.86
CA ASN A 79 -3.80 -3.21 4.49
C ASN A 79 -3.74 -3.21 6.03
N ALA A 80 -2.85 -3.99 6.64
CA ALA A 80 -2.56 -3.92 8.08
C ALA A 80 -1.75 -2.67 8.49
N THR A 81 -1.59 -1.69 7.59
CA THR A 81 -0.85 -0.43 7.79
C THR A 81 -1.21 0.29 9.10
N PRO A 82 -2.49 0.42 9.53
CA PRO A 82 -2.80 1.08 10.80
C PRO A 82 -2.28 0.32 12.02
N LEU A 83 -2.25 -1.02 11.96
CA LEU A 83 -1.66 -1.83 13.02
C LEU A 83 -0.14 -1.64 13.08
N CYS A 84 0.51 -1.56 11.92
CA CYS A 84 1.94 -1.24 11.84
C CYS A 84 2.23 0.16 12.39
N MET A 85 1.40 1.16 12.09
CA MET A 85 1.51 2.50 12.68
C MET A 85 1.36 2.46 14.20
N ALA A 86 0.36 1.74 14.71
CA ALA A 86 0.17 1.56 16.15
C ALA A 86 1.40 0.92 16.81
N ALA A 87 1.95 -0.13 16.21
CA ALA A 87 3.16 -0.78 16.69
C ALA A 87 4.36 0.18 16.72
N ILE A 88 4.56 0.99 15.67
CA ILE A 88 5.63 2.01 15.62
C ILE A 88 5.47 3.01 16.77
N VAL A 89 4.25 3.53 17.00
CA VAL A 89 3.98 4.49 18.09
C VAL A 89 4.24 3.87 19.45
N VAL A 90 3.80 2.63 19.67
CA VAL A 90 4.04 1.89 20.94
C VAL A 90 5.54 1.68 21.16
N ILE A 91 6.27 1.19 20.16
CA ILE A 91 7.72 0.95 20.27
C ILE A 91 8.46 2.28 20.54
N TYR A 92 8.09 3.35 19.82
CA TYR A 92 8.69 4.67 20.04
C TYR A 92 8.44 5.19 21.47
N GLY A 93 7.20 5.03 21.98
CA GLY A 93 6.85 5.40 23.36
C GLY A 93 7.67 4.60 24.38
N LEU A 94 7.81 3.30 24.20
CA LEU A 94 8.62 2.44 25.07
C LEU A 94 10.10 2.84 25.08
N VAL A 95 10.69 3.09 23.90
CA VAL A 95 12.09 3.50 23.77
C VAL A 95 12.34 4.87 24.43
N LYS A 96 11.40 5.81 24.28
CA LYS A 96 11.49 7.15 24.87
C LYS A 96 11.00 7.23 26.31
N LYS A 97 10.58 6.09 26.90
CA LYS A 97 9.99 5.99 28.26
C LYS A 97 8.81 6.95 28.48
N ARG A 98 7.99 7.14 27.42
CA ARG A 98 6.78 7.98 27.49
C ARG A 98 5.54 7.10 27.71
N PRO A 99 4.52 7.62 28.41
CA PRO A 99 3.29 6.87 28.64
C PRO A 99 2.59 6.55 27.30
N THR A 100 2.40 5.28 27.02
CA THR A 100 1.64 4.79 25.88
C THR A 100 0.23 4.39 26.34
N SER A 101 -0.77 4.66 25.52
CA SER A 101 -2.13 4.24 25.82
C SER A 101 -2.23 2.72 25.86
N LEU A 102 -2.75 2.17 26.98
CA LEU A 102 -2.98 0.74 27.11
C LEU A 102 -3.92 0.22 26.00
N VAL A 103 -4.90 1.03 25.60
CA VAL A 103 -5.83 0.69 24.51
C VAL A 103 -5.07 0.50 23.19
N LEU A 104 -4.07 1.34 22.92
CA LEU A 104 -3.25 1.23 21.70
C LEU A 104 -2.41 -0.05 21.72
N VAL A 105 -1.82 -0.38 22.87
CA VAL A 105 -1.03 -1.62 23.02
C VAL A 105 -1.91 -2.85 22.83
N CYS A 106 -3.07 -2.90 23.53
CA CYS A 106 -3.99 -4.04 23.42
C CYS A 106 -4.55 -4.18 21.99
N SER A 107 -4.91 -3.09 21.33
CA SER A 107 -5.42 -3.15 19.95
C SER A 107 -4.35 -3.60 18.95
N ALA A 108 -3.10 -3.19 19.15
CA ALA A 108 -1.99 -3.67 18.32
C ALA A 108 -1.77 -5.19 18.50
N ILE A 109 -1.69 -5.67 19.74
CA ILE A 109 -1.53 -7.10 20.05
C ILE A 109 -2.69 -7.92 19.48
N ALA A 110 -3.94 -7.50 19.72
CA ALA A 110 -5.12 -8.19 19.20
C ALA A 110 -5.16 -8.18 17.66
N GLY A 111 -4.74 -7.08 17.02
CA GLY A 111 -4.65 -6.99 15.57
C GLY A 111 -3.64 -7.96 14.96
N PHE A 112 -2.47 -8.10 15.58
CA PHE A 112 -1.51 -9.14 15.17
C PHE A 112 -2.03 -10.54 15.46
N GLY A 113 -2.85 -10.74 16.50
CA GLY A 113 -3.62 -11.98 16.70
C GLY A 113 -4.55 -12.28 15.52
N GLY A 114 -5.24 -11.26 14.99
CA GLY A 114 -6.04 -11.38 13.76
C GLY A 114 -5.20 -11.77 12.52
N VAL A 115 -3.98 -11.25 12.41
CA VAL A 115 -3.04 -11.68 11.37
C VAL A 115 -2.73 -13.17 11.52
N LEU A 116 -2.46 -13.65 12.72
CA LEU A 116 -2.17 -15.08 12.97
C LEU A 116 -3.37 -15.98 12.67
N MET A 117 -4.62 -15.51 12.87
CA MET A 117 -5.81 -16.27 12.50
C MET A 117 -5.91 -16.55 10.99
N ILE A 118 -5.38 -15.67 10.15
CA ILE A 118 -5.33 -15.86 8.69
C ILE A 118 -4.36 -16.99 8.31
N PHE A 119 -3.37 -17.28 9.16
CA PHE A 119 -2.44 -18.41 9.01
C PHE A 119 -2.96 -19.71 9.64
N SER A 120 -4.27 -19.95 9.65
CA SER A 120 -4.84 -21.20 10.16
C SER A 120 -4.13 -22.42 9.56
N PRO A 121 -3.98 -23.52 10.34
CA PRO A 121 -3.31 -24.74 9.88
C PRO A 121 -3.91 -25.37 8.62
N ASP A 122 -5.18 -25.08 8.34
CA ASP A 122 -5.89 -25.57 7.15
C ASP A 122 -5.64 -24.74 5.89
N THR A 123 -5.03 -23.55 6.02
CA THR A 123 -4.68 -22.69 4.90
C THR A 123 -3.19 -22.83 4.60
N ASN A 124 -2.85 -23.46 3.47
CA ASN A 124 -1.48 -23.53 2.96
C ASN A 124 -0.99 -22.15 2.47
N VAL A 125 -1.00 -21.15 3.37
CA VAL A 125 -0.53 -19.81 3.04
C VAL A 125 0.98 -19.81 2.99
N ASN A 126 1.55 -19.36 1.88
CA ASN A 126 2.99 -19.18 1.75
C ASN A 126 3.47 -18.08 2.72
N LEU A 127 4.22 -18.48 3.76
CA LEU A 127 4.73 -17.56 4.79
C LEU A 127 5.64 -16.46 4.21
N VAL A 128 6.37 -16.76 3.14
CA VAL A 128 7.22 -15.76 2.46
C VAL A 128 6.37 -14.69 1.81
N GLY A 129 5.31 -15.09 1.08
CA GLY A 129 4.37 -14.15 0.48
C GLY A 129 3.66 -13.27 1.51
N ALA A 130 3.27 -13.86 2.63
CA ALA A 130 2.67 -13.14 3.74
C ALA A 130 3.64 -12.16 4.44
N ALA A 131 4.91 -12.55 4.61
CA ALA A 131 5.94 -11.66 5.13
C ALA A 131 6.18 -10.45 4.20
N PHE A 132 6.14 -10.65 2.88
CA PHE A 132 6.19 -9.56 1.90
C PHE A 132 4.97 -8.64 2.01
N ALA A 133 3.75 -9.18 2.17
CA ALA A 133 2.54 -8.38 2.36
C ALA A 133 2.58 -7.54 3.65
N LEU A 134 2.98 -8.13 4.77
CA LEU A 134 3.15 -7.40 6.05
C LEU A 134 4.29 -6.38 5.99
N GLY A 135 5.41 -6.73 5.37
CA GLY A 135 6.52 -5.80 5.12
C GLY A 135 6.08 -4.60 4.29
N SER A 136 5.25 -4.84 3.26
CA SER A 136 4.67 -3.75 2.46
C SER A 136 3.79 -2.83 3.31
N SER A 137 2.96 -3.36 4.21
CA SER A 137 2.11 -2.54 5.08
C SER A 137 2.92 -1.70 6.07
N LEU A 138 4.03 -2.24 6.59
CA LEU A 138 4.94 -1.50 7.46
C LEU A 138 5.62 -0.33 6.72
N VAL A 139 6.13 -0.56 5.53
CA VAL A 139 6.76 0.49 4.71
C VAL A 139 5.72 1.51 4.23
N THR A 140 4.48 1.07 3.94
CA THR A 140 3.36 1.96 3.63
C THR A 140 3.05 2.91 4.78
N ALA A 141 3.12 2.45 6.03
CA ALA A 141 2.94 3.31 7.19
C ALA A 141 3.93 4.49 7.17
N GLY A 142 5.22 4.22 6.89
CA GLY A 142 6.23 5.26 6.70
C GLY A 142 5.90 6.21 5.55
N SER A 143 5.43 5.67 4.42
CA SER A 143 5.02 6.46 3.27
C SER A 143 3.84 7.41 3.56
N TYR A 144 2.87 7.01 4.37
CA TYR A 144 1.75 7.88 4.77
C TYR A 144 2.19 9.03 5.68
N ILE A 145 3.15 8.80 6.57
CA ILE A 145 3.77 9.86 7.36
C ILE A 145 4.41 10.91 6.44
N GLN A 146 5.11 10.47 5.38
CA GLN A 146 5.73 11.38 4.41
C GLN A 146 4.68 12.15 3.57
N ILE A 147 3.55 11.53 3.20
CA ILE A 147 2.45 12.24 2.53
C ILE A 147 1.94 13.37 3.43
N LYS A 148 1.76 13.10 4.72
CA LYS A 148 1.33 14.12 5.68
C LYS A 148 2.35 15.26 5.83
N ALA A 149 3.65 14.94 5.82
CA ALA A 149 4.72 15.94 5.84
C ALA A 149 4.68 16.85 4.61
N LEU A 150 4.55 16.28 3.41
CA LEU A 150 4.41 17.03 2.15
C LEU A 150 3.15 17.90 2.11
N SER A 151 2.03 17.40 2.65
CA SER A 151 0.80 18.16 2.81
C SER A 151 1.00 19.41 3.68
N ARG A 152 1.73 19.28 4.81
CA ARG A 152 2.08 20.42 5.67
C ARG A 152 2.93 21.47 4.93
N LEU A 153 3.76 21.05 3.99
CA LEU A 153 4.57 21.92 3.12
C LEU A 153 3.77 22.51 1.94
N LYS A 154 2.45 22.22 1.87
CA LYS A 154 1.53 22.69 0.82
C LYS A 154 1.95 22.26 -0.61
N GLU A 155 2.64 21.13 -0.72
CA GLU A 155 2.98 20.55 -2.02
C GLU A 155 1.72 19.98 -2.71
N PRO A 156 1.51 20.24 -4.00
CA PRO A 156 0.32 19.79 -4.70
C PRO A 156 0.33 18.25 -4.87
N VAL A 157 -0.84 17.63 -4.71
CA VAL A 157 -1.03 16.17 -4.78
C VAL A 157 -0.47 15.56 -6.05
N TRP A 158 -0.73 16.17 -7.23
CA TRP A 158 -0.26 15.68 -8.52
C TRP A 158 1.26 15.60 -8.60
N ARG A 159 1.98 16.56 -8.00
CA ARG A 159 3.44 16.59 -7.98
C ARG A 159 3.99 15.44 -7.13
N THR A 160 3.41 15.19 -5.97
CA THR A 160 3.77 14.05 -5.11
C THR A 160 3.59 12.73 -5.84
N VAL A 161 2.48 12.56 -6.58
CA VAL A 161 2.22 11.36 -7.37
C VAL A 161 3.15 11.26 -8.58
N PHE A 162 3.48 12.37 -9.21
CA PHE A 162 4.40 12.40 -10.35
C PHE A 162 5.82 11.95 -9.98
N TYR A 163 6.41 12.52 -8.91
CA TYR A 163 7.73 12.08 -8.41
C TYR A 163 7.72 10.62 -7.97
N PHE A 164 6.66 10.19 -7.32
CA PHE A 164 6.48 8.78 -6.96
C PHE A 164 6.46 7.87 -8.20
N SER A 165 5.81 8.28 -9.26
CA SER A 165 5.73 7.52 -10.50
C SER A 165 7.08 7.44 -11.22
N ILE A 166 7.88 8.51 -11.20
CA ILE A 166 9.25 8.51 -11.73
C ILE A 166 10.11 7.48 -10.99
N VAL A 167 10.06 7.48 -9.66
CA VAL A 167 10.84 6.52 -8.85
C VAL A 167 10.36 5.08 -9.11
N ASN A 168 9.05 4.86 -9.32
CA ASN A 168 8.54 3.55 -9.74
C ASN A 168 9.13 3.10 -11.08
N VAL A 169 9.24 3.99 -12.07
CA VAL A 169 9.85 3.68 -13.37
C VAL A 169 11.32 3.29 -13.18
N ILE A 170 12.08 4.09 -12.43
CA ILE A 170 13.51 3.84 -12.22
C ILE A 170 13.75 2.52 -11.47
N LEU A 171 13.09 2.32 -10.33
CA LEU A 171 13.26 1.11 -9.54
C LEU A 171 12.66 -0.12 -10.21
N GLY A 172 11.54 0.04 -10.94
CA GLY A 172 10.96 -1.02 -11.75
C GLY A 172 11.92 -1.49 -12.84
N ALA A 173 12.50 -0.56 -13.60
CA ALA A 173 13.48 -0.87 -14.64
C ALA A 173 14.76 -1.50 -14.07
N MET A 174 15.24 -1.01 -12.92
CA MET A 174 16.40 -1.62 -12.25
C MET A 174 16.12 -3.05 -11.79
N LEU A 175 14.94 -3.28 -11.23
CA LEU A 175 14.54 -4.61 -10.77
C LEU A 175 14.33 -5.56 -11.97
N ASP A 176 13.71 -5.09 -13.03
CA ASP A 176 13.52 -5.83 -14.27
C ASP A 176 14.85 -6.29 -14.87
N PHE A 177 15.84 -5.38 -14.91
CA PHE A 177 17.19 -5.69 -15.39
C PHE A 177 17.90 -6.73 -14.48
N CYS A 178 17.60 -6.77 -13.18
CA CYS A 178 18.21 -7.69 -12.22
C CYS A 178 17.50 -9.06 -12.14
N LEU A 179 16.24 -9.15 -12.57
CA LEU A 179 15.50 -10.40 -12.60
C LEU A 179 15.81 -11.15 -13.91
N PRO A 180 15.90 -12.49 -13.88
CA PRO A 180 16.03 -13.24 -15.11
C PRO A 180 14.79 -12.99 -15.99
N GLU A 181 15.03 -12.82 -17.29
CA GLU A 181 13.96 -12.60 -18.27
C GLU A 181 12.85 -13.65 -18.07
N THR A 182 11.68 -13.19 -17.64
CA THR A 182 10.47 -13.95 -17.91
C THR A 182 10.37 -13.95 -19.42
N SER A 183 10.55 -15.12 -20.00
CA SER A 183 10.66 -15.32 -21.44
C SER A 183 9.62 -14.47 -22.17
N LEU A 184 10.06 -13.43 -22.84
CA LEU A 184 9.31 -12.66 -23.84
C LEU A 184 8.78 -13.55 -25.01
N GLU A 185 8.97 -14.86 -24.91
CA GLU A 185 8.41 -15.87 -25.82
C GLU A 185 6.90 -16.04 -25.68
N THR A 186 6.27 -15.52 -24.63
CA THR A 186 4.81 -15.50 -24.55
C THR A 186 4.30 -14.33 -25.37
N SER A 187 3.67 -14.62 -26.48
CA SER A 187 3.03 -13.60 -27.32
C SER A 187 2.08 -12.76 -26.47
N VAL A 188 2.42 -11.49 -26.25
CA VAL A 188 1.61 -10.53 -25.49
C VAL A 188 0.22 -10.47 -26.12
N GLY A 189 -0.77 -11.02 -25.43
CA GLY A 189 -2.14 -11.08 -25.89
C GLY A 189 -2.87 -9.75 -25.58
N TRP A 190 -4.03 -9.58 -26.21
CA TRP A 190 -4.88 -8.41 -25.93
C TRP A 190 -5.30 -8.30 -24.45
N ARG A 191 -5.40 -9.45 -23.75
CA ARG A 191 -5.71 -9.52 -22.31
C ARG A 191 -4.60 -8.90 -21.46
N ASP A 192 -3.35 -9.11 -21.82
CA ASP A 192 -2.19 -8.58 -21.14
C ASP A 192 -2.15 -7.06 -21.28
N ILE A 193 -2.39 -6.56 -22.50
CA ILE A 193 -2.48 -5.11 -22.77
C ILE A 193 -3.60 -4.47 -21.94
N LEU A 194 -4.78 -5.11 -21.89
CA LEU A 194 -5.91 -4.60 -21.12
C LEU A 194 -5.60 -4.61 -19.61
N SER A 195 -4.90 -5.64 -19.11
CA SER A 195 -4.48 -5.73 -17.71
C SER A 195 -3.48 -4.64 -17.35
N LEU A 196 -2.49 -4.36 -18.22
CA LEU A 196 -1.52 -3.28 -18.01
C LEU A 196 -2.17 -1.89 -18.02
N LEU A 197 -3.04 -1.62 -18.99
CA LEU A 197 -3.77 -0.35 -19.08
C LEU A 197 -4.73 -0.18 -17.89
N GLY A 198 -5.47 -1.22 -17.52
CA GLY A 198 -6.36 -1.21 -16.37
C GLY A 198 -5.60 -1.02 -15.04
N MET A 199 -4.44 -1.67 -14.90
CA MET A 199 -3.55 -1.50 -13.76
C MET A 199 -3.03 -0.06 -13.69
N GLY A 200 -2.56 0.51 -14.80
CA GLY A 200 -2.05 1.87 -14.88
C GLY A 200 -3.12 2.90 -14.54
N ALA A 201 -4.28 2.83 -15.18
CA ALA A 201 -5.39 3.76 -14.98
C ALA A 201 -5.95 3.69 -13.54
N CYS A 202 -6.30 2.49 -13.07
CA CYS A 202 -6.78 2.29 -11.70
C CYS A 202 -5.71 2.63 -10.67
N GLY A 203 -4.43 2.33 -10.95
CA GLY A 203 -3.31 2.64 -10.08
C GLY A 203 -3.09 4.14 -9.92
N LEU A 204 -3.11 4.91 -11.03
CA LEU A 204 -3.00 6.36 -11.00
C LEU A 204 -4.18 7.00 -10.27
N ALA A 205 -5.41 6.61 -10.61
CA ALA A 205 -6.61 7.12 -9.96
C ALA A 205 -6.59 6.85 -8.45
N ALA A 206 -6.29 5.62 -8.03
CA ALA A 206 -6.18 5.26 -6.62
C ALA A 206 -5.11 6.08 -5.91
N GLN A 207 -3.94 6.27 -6.54
CA GLN A 207 -2.82 7.01 -5.94
C GLN A 207 -3.16 8.51 -5.75
N LEU A 208 -3.83 9.12 -6.73
CA LEU A 208 -4.31 10.50 -6.61
C LEU A 208 -5.38 10.62 -5.50
N CYS A 209 -6.34 9.68 -5.45
CA CYS A 209 -7.39 9.68 -4.44
C CYS A 209 -6.83 9.49 -3.03
N VAL A 210 -5.94 8.53 -2.82
CA VAL A 210 -5.30 8.26 -1.52
C VAL A 210 -4.47 9.47 -1.08
N THR A 211 -3.60 10.00 -1.95
CA THR A 211 -2.78 11.17 -1.61
C THR A 211 -3.65 12.37 -1.26
N ARG A 212 -4.73 12.61 -2.02
CA ARG A 212 -5.68 13.70 -1.75
C ARG A 212 -6.49 13.48 -0.46
N ALA A 213 -6.84 12.22 -0.15
CA ALA A 213 -7.52 11.90 1.09
C ALA A 213 -6.66 12.22 2.31
N PHE A 214 -5.39 11.83 2.31
CA PHE A 214 -4.45 12.15 3.37
C PHE A 214 -4.07 13.64 3.43
N ASP A 215 -4.13 14.36 2.30
CA ASP A 215 -3.90 15.80 2.24
C ASP A 215 -5.05 16.60 2.89
N ARG A 216 -6.30 16.29 2.55
CA ARG A 216 -7.47 17.12 2.88
C ARG A 216 -8.30 16.64 4.06
N SER A 217 -8.29 15.34 4.35
CA SER A 217 -9.16 14.76 5.36
C SER A 217 -8.45 14.50 6.68
N ASN A 218 -9.28 14.24 7.70
CA ASN A 218 -8.81 13.70 8.95
C ASN A 218 -8.23 12.29 8.69
N MET A 219 -7.02 12.04 9.16
CA MET A 219 -6.30 10.77 8.99
C MET A 219 -7.17 9.57 9.40
N LEU A 220 -7.98 9.71 10.44
CA LEU A 220 -8.91 8.68 10.92
C LEU A 220 -9.91 8.26 9.83
N VAL A 221 -10.58 9.22 9.19
CA VAL A 221 -11.59 8.94 8.17
C VAL A 221 -10.96 8.24 6.97
N SER A 222 -9.81 8.73 6.50
CA SER A 222 -9.09 8.12 5.37
C SER A 222 -8.67 6.68 5.68
N THR A 223 -8.20 6.42 6.90
CA THR A 223 -7.77 5.09 7.34
C THR A 223 -8.96 4.12 7.46
N ILE A 224 -10.07 4.55 8.04
CA ILE A 224 -11.28 3.71 8.14
C ILE A 224 -11.80 3.36 6.75
N LEU A 225 -11.88 4.34 5.85
CA LEU A 225 -12.33 4.10 4.48
C LEU A 225 -11.38 3.20 3.69
N SER A 226 -10.07 3.22 3.99
CA SER A 226 -9.12 2.33 3.33
C SER A 226 -9.35 0.84 3.61
N TYR A 227 -9.99 0.49 4.73
CA TYR A 227 -10.37 -0.90 5.00
C TYR A 227 -11.40 -1.46 4.02
N SER A 228 -12.15 -0.62 3.30
CA SER A 228 -13.03 -1.09 2.21
C SER A 228 -12.26 -1.87 1.14
N VAL A 229 -10.98 -1.59 0.95
CA VAL A 229 -10.10 -2.31 0.02
C VAL A 229 -10.00 -3.81 0.37
N ILE A 230 -10.03 -4.16 1.67
CA ILE A 230 -10.01 -5.56 2.12
C ILE A 230 -11.29 -6.26 1.68
N VAL A 231 -12.46 -5.63 1.90
CA VAL A 231 -13.76 -6.19 1.51
C VAL A 231 -13.81 -6.44 0.00
N PHE A 232 -13.41 -5.44 -0.80
CA PHE A 232 -13.30 -5.60 -2.25
C PHE A 232 -12.23 -6.62 -2.66
N GLY A 233 -11.13 -6.73 -1.90
CA GLY A 233 -10.08 -7.73 -2.12
C GLY A 233 -10.60 -9.16 -1.99
N ILE A 234 -11.35 -9.45 -0.92
CA ILE A 234 -11.98 -10.75 -0.70
C ILE A 234 -13.02 -11.03 -1.78
N LEU A 235 -13.90 -10.07 -2.07
CA LEU A 235 -14.95 -10.21 -3.07
C LEU A 235 -14.36 -10.49 -4.46
N PHE A 236 -13.38 -9.73 -4.89
CA PHE A 236 -12.75 -9.91 -6.20
C PHE A 236 -11.82 -11.12 -6.25
N GLY A 237 -11.17 -11.48 -5.15
CA GLY A 237 -10.41 -12.72 -5.03
C GLY A 237 -11.31 -13.93 -5.28
N PHE A 238 -12.49 -13.98 -4.64
CA PHE A 238 -13.47 -15.02 -4.85
C PHE A 238 -14.03 -15.05 -6.29
N ILE A 239 -14.44 -13.88 -6.83
CA ILE A 239 -15.10 -13.80 -8.15
C ILE A 239 -14.13 -14.11 -9.29
N PHE A 240 -12.91 -13.57 -9.28
CA PHE A 240 -11.98 -13.63 -10.42
C PHE A 240 -10.95 -14.75 -10.31
N PHE A 241 -10.60 -15.18 -9.11
CA PHE A 241 -9.53 -16.14 -8.86
C PHE A 241 -9.99 -17.42 -8.16
N GLY A 242 -11.26 -17.46 -7.69
CA GLY A 242 -11.79 -18.60 -6.94
C GLY A 242 -11.10 -18.77 -5.58
N ASP A 243 -10.58 -17.68 -5.00
CA ASP A 243 -9.95 -17.72 -3.67
C ASP A 243 -10.91 -18.35 -2.66
N ALA A 244 -10.46 -19.36 -1.92
CA ALA A 244 -11.27 -19.97 -0.88
C ALA A 244 -11.51 -18.96 0.26
N ILE A 245 -12.77 -18.77 0.61
CA ILE A 245 -13.14 -17.93 1.77
C ILE A 245 -13.28 -18.87 2.96
N ASP A 246 -12.23 -18.93 3.80
CA ASP A 246 -12.24 -19.67 5.04
C ASP A 246 -12.79 -18.81 6.21
N LEU A 247 -13.44 -19.48 7.18
CA LEU A 247 -13.99 -18.82 8.36
C LEU A 247 -12.90 -18.10 9.18
N TRP A 248 -11.72 -18.72 9.28
CA TRP A 248 -10.58 -18.13 9.98
C TRP A 248 -10.06 -16.86 9.29
N MET A 249 -10.05 -16.85 7.97
CA MET A 249 -9.71 -15.67 7.18
C MET A 249 -10.70 -14.52 7.42
N VAL A 250 -12.02 -14.81 7.40
CA VAL A 250 -13.06 -13.80 7.67
C VAL A 250 -12.96 -13.28 9.09
N ALA A 251 -12.80 -14.17 10.09
CA ALA A 251 -12.66 -13.78 11.49
C ALA A 251 -11.39 -12.95 11.72
N GLY A 252 -10.24 -13.38 11.21
CA GLY A 252 -8.97 -12.64 11.28
C GLY A 252 -9.06 -11.26 10.61
N THR A 253 -9.69 -11.18 9.44
CA THR A 253 -9.95 -9.91 8.75
C THR A 253 -10.83 -8.97 9.60
N ALA A 254 -11.90 -9.47 10.20
CA ALA A 254 -12.76 -8.68 11.08
C ALA A 254 -11.99 -8.14 12.29
N VAL A 255 -11.14 -8.97 12.92
CA VAL A 255 -10.27 -8.54 14.02
C VAL A 255 -9.29 -7.46 13.56
N ILE A 256 -8.66 -7.60 12.40
CA ILE A 256 -7.72 -6.59 11.85
C ILE A 256 -8.45 -5.26 11.62
N ILE A 257 -9.65 -5.26 11.03
CA ILE A 257 -10.43 -4.06 10.78
C ILE A 257 -10.80 -3.37 12.10
N VAL A 258 -11.40 -4.10 13.05
CA VAL A 258 -11.86 -3.54 14.32
C VAL A 258 -10.67 -2.97 15.11
N THR A 259 -9.61 -3.75 15.28
CA THR A 259 -8.43 -3.31 16.03
C THR A 259 -7.69 -2.18 15.34
N GLY A 260 -7.64 -2.17 14.00
CA GLY A 260 -7.06 -1.08 13.23
C GLY A 260 -7.84 0.23 13.36
N VAL A 261 -9.17 0.17 13.41
CA VAL A 261 -10.02 1.35 13.70
C VAL A 261 -9.74 1.87 15.12
N ILE A 262 -9.73 0.98 16.12
CA ILE A 262 -9.45 1.34 17.52
C ILE A 262 -8.04 1.95 17.64
N SER A 263 -7.04 1.35 17.00
CA SER A 263 -5.66 1.87 16.98
C SER A 263 -5.60 3.26 16.39
N THR A 264 -6.27 3.50 15.25
CA THR A 264 -6.28 4.80 14.58
C THR A 264 -6.95 5.88 15.44
N MET A 265 -8.06 5.54 16.14
CA MET A 265 -8.72 6.45 17.07
C MET A 265 -7.81 6.80 18.27
N SER A 266 -7.07 5.80 18.77
CA SER A 266 -6.16 5.99 19.91
C SER A 266 -4.95 6.85 19.54
N VAL A 267 -4.36 6.66 18.36
CA VAL A 267 -3.26 7.49 17.83
C VAL A 267 -3.72 8.94 17.68
N LYS A 268 -4.91 9.17 17.10
CA LYS A 268 -5.45 10.53 16.96
C LYS A 268 -5.61 11.23 18.31
N LYS A 269 -6.12 10.52 19.33
CA LYS A 269 -6.27 11.09 20.68
C LYS A 269 -4.94 11.49 21.29
N LEU A 270 -3.86 10.77 20.99
CA LEU A 270 -2.51 11.12 21.40
C LEU A 270 -1.95 12.33 20.63
N GLU A 271 -2.30 12.53 19.36
CA GLU A 271 -1.90 13.71 18.58
C GLU A 271 -2.59 15.00 19.04
N GLU A 272 -3.78 14.91 19.60
CA GLU A 272 -4.57 16.06 20.11
C GLU A 272 -4.19 16.45 21.56
N ASP A 273 -3.44 15.64 22.29
CA ASP A 273 -2.98 15.93 23.65
C ASP A 273 -1.72 16.80 23.59
N PRO A 274 -1.70 18.04 24.18
CA PRO A 274 -0.55 18.95 24.15
C PRO A 274 0.72 18.39 24.78
N ASP A 275 0.58 17.44 25.72
CA ASP A 275 1.68 16.76 26.41
C ASP A 275 2.14 15.49 25.69
N SER A 276 1.56 15.19 24.53
CA SER A 276 1.79 13.96 23.79
C SER A 276 2.94 14.06 22.78
N LEU A 277 3.29 12.96 22.25
CA LEU A 277 4.52 12.53 21.57
C LEU A 277 4.76 13.04 20.17
N LEU A 278 3.83 13.66 19.53
CA LEU A 278 3.85 14.05 18.13
C LEU A 278 3.66 15.56 18.02
#